data_978cc9b03625ee3799391d3d80e81fdf
#
_entry.id   978cc9b03625ee3799391d3d80e81fdf
#
_cell.length_a   1.000
_cell.length_b   1.000
_cell.length_c   1.000
_cell.angle_alpha   90.00
_cell.angle_beta   90.00
_cell.angle_gamma   90.00
#
_symmetry.space_group_name_H-M   'P 1'
#
loop_
_entity.id
_entity.type
_entity.pdbx_description
1 polymer ?
#
loop_
_entity_poly.entity_id
_entity_poly.type
_entity_poly.pdbx_seq_one_letter_code
_entity_poly.pdbx_strand_id
1 'polypeptide(L)'
;PAMPYEMTDLSKVSRTFYDVKAEYLSLLSEIPDEIVLAADDIAETARDELDSPLNPNLTFVLADHLNFAIQRSRAGVNVETPLAYDVRHLYPDEYRIASQVLHALNRMPDVQLPDTEAVSIALHLINAEAESGDIHATMTATQIIAELSRMVEEFFDITLDRDSFHYSRFAMHLRYLVQRMMQGEPVDNDPGTRELFNTVRREYPQIYTCVQQ
;
A
#
# COMPACT_ATOMS: atom_id res chain seq x y z
N PRO A 1 12.69 -22.28 25.17
CA PRO A 1 14.09 -22.27 25.60
C PRO A 1 14.33 -21.09 26.56
N ALA A 2 15.31 -21.28 27.50
CA ALA A 2 15.68 -20.19 28.39
C ALA A 2 16.44 -19.10 27.61
N MET A 3 16.22 -17.84 27.94
CA MET A 3 16.95 -16.72 27.33
C MET A 3 18.15 -16.33 28.20
N PRO A 4 19.33 -16.05 27.61
CA PRO A 4 19.67 -16.12 26.20
C PRO A 4 19.77 -17.56 25.67
N TYR A 5 19.37 -17.77 24.41
CA TYR A 5 19.50 -19.06 23.72
C TYR A 5 20.72 -19.04 22.82
N GLU A 6 21.65 -19.97 23.03
CA GLU A 6 22.84 -20.12 22.20
C GLU A 6 22.58 -21.17 21.10
N MET A 7 22.57 -20.73 19.84
CA MET A 7 22.44 -21.61 18.69
C MET A 7 23.80 -22.29 18.39
N THR A 8 23.84 -23.57 18.57
CA THR A 8 25.10 -24.37 18.37
C THR A 8 25.28 -24.83 16.92
N ASP A 9 24.23 -24.87 16.12
CA ASP A 9 24.27 -25.36 14.74
C ASP A 9 23.65 -24.31 13.80
N LEU A 10 24.49 -23.47 13.22
CA LEU A 10 24.10 -22.42 12.29
C LEU A 10 23.59 -22.94 10.94
N SER A 11 23.85 -24.22 10.59
CA SER A 11 23.35 -24.81 9.34
C SER A 11 21.81 -24.96 9.32
N LYS A 12 21.18 -24.86 10.47
CA LYS A 12 19.73 -24.92 10.65
C LYS A 12 19.05 -23.54 10.61
N VAL A 13 19.84 -22.47 10.45
CA VAL A 13 19.32 -21.10 10.37
C VAL A 13 18.97 -20.80 8.92
N SER A 14 17.70 -20.58 8.62
CA SER A 14 17.24 -20.16 7.30
C SER A 14 17.31 -18.64 7.14
N ARG A 15 16.86 -17.91 8.17
CA ARG A 15 16.81 -16.43 8.19
C ARG A 15 17.12 -15.92 9.60
N THR A 16 17.60 -14.68 9.69
CA THR A 16 17.85 -13.98 10.95
C THR A 16 17.25 -12.60 10.89
N PHE A 17 16.41 -12.28 11.87
CA PHE A 17 15.79 -10.99 12.01
C PHE A 17 16.37 -10.25 13.21
N TYR A 18 16.69 -8.96 13.04
CA TYR A 18 17.28 -8.12 14.08
C TYR A 18 16.26 -7.07 14.54
N ASP A 19 16.38 -6.63 15.79
CA ASP A 19 15.58 -5.56 16.39
C ASP A 19 14.06 -5.79 16.30
N VAL A 20 13.64 -7.07 16.36
CA VAL A 20 12.22 -7.44 16.29
C VAL A 20 11.52 -7.00 17.58
N LYS A 21 10.48 -6.18 17.46
CA LYS A 21 9.67 -5.75 18.60
C LYS A 21 8.98 -6.93 19.27
N ALA A 22 8.82 -6.86 20.61
CA ALA A 22 8.23 -7.95 21.41
C ALA A 22 6.82 -8.38 20.94
N GLU A 23 6.04 -7.45 20.41
CA GLU A 23 4.70 -7.70 19.85
C GLU A 23 4.72 -8.69 18.68
N TYR A 24 5.75 -8.62 17.81
CA TYR A 24 5.91 -9.54 16.69
C TYR A 24 6.45 -10.92 17.12
N LEU A 25 7.19 -11.02 18.22
CA LEU A 25 7.72 -12.31 18.69
C LEU A 25 6.59 -13.25 19.12
N SER A 26 5.53 -12.74 19.76
CA SER A 26 4.36 -13.54 20.10
C SER A 26 3.58 -13.97 18.86
N LEU A 27 3.41 -13.06 17.92
CA LEU A 27 2.73 -13.29 16.64
C LEU A 27 3.41 -14.41 15.84
N LEU A 28 4.74 -14.32 15.69
CA LEU A 28 5.54 -15.31 14.95
C LEU A 28 5.46 -16.72 15.53
N SER A 29 5.18 -16.87 16.82
CA SER A 29 5.02 -18.20 17.42
C SER A 29 3.75 -18.93 16.97
N GLU A 30 2.78 -18.22 16.38
CA GLU A 30 1.50 -18.74 15.91
C GLU A 30 1.44 -18.90 14.39
N ILE A 31 2.42 -18.35 13.66
CA ILE A 31 2.48 -18.37 12.19
C ILE A 31 3.41 -19.50 11.74
N PRO A 32 3.02 -20.36 10.77
CA PRO A 32 3.92 -21.36 10.19
C PRO A 32 5.17 -20.73 9.58
N ASP A 33 6.33 -21.37 9.81
CA ASP A 33 7.62 -20.88 9.32
C ASP A 33 7.61 -20.61 7.80
N GLU A 34 6.94 -21.45 7.03
CA GLU A 34 6.79 -21.31 5.57
C GLU A 34 6.10 -20.02 5.15
N ILE A 35 5.15 -19.54 5.95
CA ILE A 35 4.46 -18.26 5.70
C ILE A 35 5.39 -17.08 6.03
N VAL A 36 6.15 -17.18 7.12
CA VAL A 36 7.13 -16.15 7.49
C VAL A 36 8.22 -16.04 6.41
N LEU A 37 8.72 -17.16 5.90
CA LEU A 37 9.70 -17.17 4.81
C LEU A 37 9.12 -16.58 3.51
N ALA A 38 7.89 -16.94 3.16
CA ALA A 38 7.23 -16.36 1.99
C ALA A 38 7.03 -14.85 2.14
N ALA A 39 6.64 -14.36 3.33
CA ALA A 39 6.51 -12.94 3.61
C ALA A 39 7.85 -12.20 3.52
N ASP A 40 8.96 -12.85 3.94
CA ASP A 40 10.29 -12.27 3.84
C ASP A 40 10.75 -12.18 2.37
N ASP A 41 10.54 -13.20 1.57
CA ASP A 41 10.85 -13.19 0.13
C ASP A 41 10.06 -12.09 -0.60
N ILE A 42 8.81 -11.84 -0.19
CA ILE A 42 7.99 -10.73 -0.70
C ILE A 42 8.59 -9.38 -0.32
N ALA A 43 8.96 -9.23 0.95
CA ALA A 43 9.53 -7.99 1.45
C ALA A 43 10.91 -7.70 0.81
N GLU A 44 11.72 -8.73 0.54
CA GLU A 44 12.97 -8.60 -0.22
C GLU A 44 12.69 -8.15 -1.66
N THR A 45 11.75 -8.82 -2.37
CA THR A 45 11.36 -8.45 -3.74
C THR A 45 10.90 -6.99 -3.79
N ALA A 46 10.08 -6.56 -2.83
CA ALA A 46 9.60 -5.20 -2.79
C ALA A 46 10.73 -4.19 -2.53
N ARG A 47 11.72 -4.51 -1.68
CA ARG A 47 12.90 -3.64 -1.45
C ARG A 47 13.78 -3.51 -2.68
N ASP A 48 13.86 -4.56 -3.50
CA ASP A 48 14.67 -4.57 -4.72
C ASP A 48 13.99 -3.84 -5.89
N GLU A 49 12.66 -3.85 -5.95
CA GLU A 49 11.90 -3.35 -7.09
C GLU A 49 11.24 -1.97 -6.86
N LEU A 50 11.05 -1.55 -5.60
CA LEU A 50 10.51 -0.23 -5.25
C LEU A 50 11.64 0.73 -4.87
N ASP A 51 11.60 1.93 -5.43
CA ASP A 51 12.62 2.97 -5.19
C ASP A 51 12.49 3.64 -3.81
N SER A 52 11.50 3.26 -3.02
CA SER A 52 11.20 3.85 -1.71
C SER A 52 11.75 3.01 -0.56
N PRO A 53 12.23 3.62 0.54
CA PRO A 53 12.58 2.89 1.73
C PRO A 53 11.34 2.27 2.37
N LEU A 54 11.39 0.96 2.63
CA LEU A 54 10.29 0.22 3.22
C LEU A 54 10.46 0.06 4.73
N ASN A 55 9.35 0.08 5.45
CA ASN A 55 9.31 -0.18 6.89
C ASN A 55 9.99 -1.54 7.20
N PRO A 56 10.96 -1.60 8.13
CA PRO A 56 11.67 -2.84 8.49
C PRO A 56 10.75 -3.97 8.97
N ASN A 57 9.56 -3.63 9.50
CA ASN A 57 8.61 -4.61 10.02
C ASN A 57 7.68 -5.19 8.94
N LEU A 58 7.86 -4.83 7.66
CA LEU A 58 7.01 -5.29 6.56
C LEU A 58 6.87 -6.81 6.52
N THR A 59 7.96 -7.56 6.69
CA THR A 59 7.95 -9.03 6.73
C THR A 59 6.93 -9.58 7.74
N PHE A 60 6.88 -9.01 8.94
CA PHE A 60 5.99 -9.50 10.01
C PHE A 60 4.53 -9.14 9.75
N VAL A 61 4.29 -7.93 9.27
CA VAL A 61 2.95 -7.46 8.90
C VAL A 61 2.39 -8.29 7.74
N LEU A 62 3.21 -8.59 6.73
CA LEU A 62 2.83 -9.48 5.63
C LEU A 62 2.60 -10.92 6.10
N ALA A 63 3.44 -11.46 6.99
CA ALA A 63 3.27 -12.81 7.52
C ALA A 63 1.93 -12.97 8.24
N ASP A 64 1.55 -12.00 9.07
CA ASP A 64 0.24 -11.96 9.74
C ASP A 64 -0.90 -11.91 8.75
N HIS A 65 -0.83 -10.98 7.79
CA HIS A 65 -1.85 -10.86 6.75
C HIS A 65 -2.01 -12.14 5.94
N LEU A 66 -0.91 -12.74 5.45
CA LEU A 66 -0.93 -13.96 4.65
C LEU A 66 -1.49 -15.14 5.43
N ASN A 67 -1.08 -15.31 6.69
CA ASN A 67 -1.60 -16.36 7.56
C ASN A 67 -3.12 -16.22 7.72
N PHE A 68 -3.60 -15.02 8.00
CA PHE A 68 -5.03 -14.74 8.10
C PHE A 68 -5.79 -14.95 6.78
N ALA A 69 -5.24 -14.48 5.65
CA ALA A 69 -5.84 -14.62 4.33
C ALA A 69 -5.98 -16.11 3.93
N ILE A 70 -4.94 -16.93 4.18
CA ILE A 70 -4.97 -18.37 3.92
C ILE A 70 -6.02 -19.07 4.78
N GLN A 71 -6.08 -18.76 6.10
CA GLN A 71 -7.08 -19.34 7.00
C GLN A 71 -8.50 -18.96 6.56
N ARG A 72 -8.72 -17.70 6.21
CA ARG A 72 -10.01 -17.19 5.72
C ARG A 72 -10.42 -17.85 4.42
N SER A 73 -9.51 -18.00 3.47
CA SER A 73 -9.77 -18.67 2.19
C SER A 73 -10.15 -20.14 2.38
N ARG A 74 -9.44 -20.85 3.27
CA ARG A 74 -9.79 -22.25 3.65
C ARG A 74 -11.17 -22.36 4.29
N ALA A 75 -11.61 -21.32 4.99
CA ALA A 75 -12.96 -21.25 5.56
C ALA A 75 -14.03 -20.82 4.52
N GLY A 76 -13.66 -20.58 3.25
CA GLY A 76 -14.57 -20.15 2.19
C GLY A 76 -15.07 -18.73 2.32
N VAL A 77 -14.41 -17.89 3.13
CA VAL A 77 -14.77 -16.48 3.34
C VAL A 77 -13.99 -15.61 2.35
N ASN A 78 -14.69 -15.04 1.37
CA ASN A 78 -14.14 -14.07 0.44
C ASN A 78 -14.44 -12.66 0.93
N VAL A 79 -13.44 -11.78 0.82
CA VAL A 79 -13.58 -10.35 1.11
C VAL A 79 -13.53 -9.60 -0.22
N GLU A 80 -14.58 -8.81 -0.48
CA GLU A 80 -14.56 -7.86 -1.58
C GLU A 80 -13.74 -6.64 -1.18
N THR A 81 -12.90 -6.17 -2.08
CA THR A 81 -12.08 -4.99 -1.87
C THR A 81 -12.56 -3.87 -2.81
N PRO A 82 -13.37 -2.93 -2.31
CA PRO A 82 -13.92 -1.84 -3.15
C PRO A 82 -12.86 -1.00 -3.86
N LEU A 83 -11.64 -0.95 -3.29
CA LEU A 83 -10.51 -0.16 -3.80
C LEU A 83 -9.69 -0.85 -4.89
N ALA A 84 -10.09 -2.05 -5.36
CA ALA A 84 -9.28 -2.84 -6.29
C ALA A 84 -8.91 -2.06 -7.56
N TYR A 85 -9.88 -1.33 -8.12
CA TYR A 85 -9.67 -0.52 -9.31
C TYR A 85 -8.70 0.63 -9.03
N ASP A 86 -8.90 1.36 -7.94
CA ASP A 86 -8.13 2.54 -7.60
C ASP A 86 -6.68 2.17 -7.22
N VAL A 87 -6.48 1.14 -6.42
CA VAL A 87 -5.14 0.64 -6.07
C VAL A 87 -4.35 0.27 -7.31
N ARG A 88 -4.97 -0.45 -8.25
CA ARG A 88 -4.32 -0.87 -9.49
C ARG A 88 -3.81 0.30 -10.34
N HIS A 89 -4.55 1.43 -10.36
CA HIS A 89 -4.22 2.57 -11.20
C HIS A 89 -3.36 3.63 -10.48
N LEU A 90 -3.53 3.75 -9.17
CA LEU A 90 -2.75 4.71 -8.37
C LEU A 90 -1.37 4.19 -7.97
N TYR A 91 -1.24 2.85 -7.85
CA TYR A 91 -0.06 2.17 -7.34
C TYR A 91 0.30 0.98 -8.24
N PRO A 92 0.63 1.24 -9.53
CA PRO A 92 0.81 0.17 -10.53
C PRO A 92 1.99 -0.75 -10.21
N ASP A 93 3.08 -0.26 -9.64
CA ASP A 93 4.27 -1.04 -9.31
C ASP A 93 4.02 -1.96 -8.12
N GLU A 94 3.44 -1.44 -7.04
CA GLU A 94 3.09 -2.21 -5.86
C GLU A 94 2.03 -3.28 -6.19
N TYR A 95 1.05 -2.93 -7.04
CA TYR A 95 0.05 -3.89 -7.51
C TYR A 95 0.66 -4.98 -8.41
N ARG A 96 1.62 -4.62 -9.26
CA ARG A 96 2.34 -5.57 -10.12
C ARG A 96 3.12 -6.58 -9.28
N ILE A 97 3.89 -6.09 -8.28
CA ILE A 97 4.63 -6.95 -7.35
C ILE A 97 3.66 -7.86 -6.59
N ALA A 98 2.59 -7.30 -6.02
CA ALA A 98 1.58 -8.04 -5.29
C ALA A 98 0.91 -9.14 -6.13
N SER A 99 0.64 -8.87 -7.42
CA SER A 99 0.07 -9.85 -8.34
C SER A 99 1.04 -10.99 -8.64
N GLN A 100 2.32 -10.71 -8.86
CA GLN A 100 3.35 -11.72 -9.07
C GLN A 100 3.52 -12.61 -7.83
N VAL A 101 3.51 -12.00 -6.65
CA VAL A 101 3.57 -12.67 -5.36
C VAL A 101 2.37 -13.58 -5.15
N LEU A 102 1.16 -13.10 -5.40
CA LEU A 102 -0.05 -13.90 -5.29
C LEU A 102 0.00 -15.14 -6.18
N HIS A 103 0.50 -14.99 -7.42
CA HIS A 103 0.73 -16.12 -8.31
C HIS A 103 1.75 -17.13 -7.75
N ALA A 104 2.80 -16.67 -7.08
CA ALA A 104 3.78 -17.55 -6.45
C ALA A 104 3.18 -18.28 -5.23
N LEU A 105 2.45 -17.57 -4.38
CA LEU A 105 1.76 -18.14 -3.23
C LEU A 105 0.76 -19.23 -3.63
N ASN A 106 -0.01 -19.00 -4.69
CA ASN A 106 -0.99 -19.99 -5.19
C ASN A 106 -0.36 -21.24 -5.85
N ARG A 107 0.99 -21.30 -5.92
CA ARG A 107 1.72 -22.54 -6.27
C ARG A 107 2.11 -23.37 -5.05
N MET A 108 1.99 -22.79 -3.85
CA MET A 108 2.25 -23.52 -2.61
C MET A 108 1.15 -24.57 -2.36
N PRO A 109 1.47 -25.71 -1.76
CA PRO A 109 0.47 -26.72 -1.42
C PRO A 109 -0.60 -26.13 -0.50
N ASP A 110 -1.87 -26.43 -0.77
CA ASP A 110 -3.04 -26.03 0.02
C ASP A 110 -3.25 -24.51 0.18
N VAL A 111 -2.64 -23.70 -0.69
CA VAL A 111 -2.86 -22.25 -0.77
C VAL A 111 -3.69 -21.93 -2.02
N GLN A 112 -4.86 -21.34 -1.83
CA GLN A 112 -5.74 -20.85 -2.89
C GLN A 112 -6.31 -19.49 -2.46
N LEU A 113 -5.59 -18.43 -2.77
CA LEU A 113 -5.98 -17.07 -2.48
C LEU A 113 -6.71 -16.46 -3.69
N PRO A 114 -7.82 -15.73 -3.48
CA PRO A 114 -8.51 -15.04 -4.56
C PRO A 114 -7.69 -13.87 -5.10
N ASP A 115 -7.95 -13.45 -6.34
CA ASP A 115 -7.24 -12.34 -6.99
C ASP A 115 -7.36 -11.01 -6.23
N THR A 116 -8.41 -10.85 -5.43
CA THR A 116 -8.59 -9.69 -4.55
C THR A 116 -7.48 -9.54 -3.51
N GLU A 117 -6.78 -10.62 -3.14
CA GLU A 117 -5.66 -10.55 -2.20
C GLU A 117 -4.45 -9.78 -2.76
N ALA A 118 -4.30 -9.69 -4.09
CA ALA A 118 -3.26 -8.83 -4.67
C ALA A 118 -3.44 -7.36 -4.26
N VAL A 119 -4.69 -6.91 -4.12
CA VAL A 119 -4.99 -5.54 -3.64
C VAL A 119 -4.59 -5.37 -2.18
N SER A 120 -4.89 -6.36 -1.34
CA SER A 120 -4.54 -6.33 0.08
C SER A 120 -3.02 -6.33 0.27
N ILE A 121 -2.30 -7.18 -0.46
CA ILE A 121 -0.82 -7.23 -0.44
C ILE A 121 -0.26 -5.88 -0.92
N ALA A 122 -0.77 -5.32 -2.03
CA ALA A 122 -0.34 -4.01 -2.52
C ALA A 122 -0.54 -2.91 -1.48
N LEU A 123 -1.67 -2.88 -0.79
CA LEU A 123 -1.92 -1.92 0.30
C LEU A 123 -0.92 -2.05 1.45
N HIS A 124 -0.45 -3.25 1.78
CA HIS A 124 0.62 -3.45 2.76
C HIS A 124 1.96 -2.91 2.26
N LEU A 125 2.29 -3.07 0.96
CA LEU A 125 3.50 -2.50 0.36
C LEU A 125 3.44 -0.97 0.40
N ILE A 126 2.35 -0.36 -0.06
CA ILE A 126 2.12 1.09 -0.04
C ILE A 126 2.25 1.65 1.38
N ASN A 127 1.64 0.94 2.35
CA ASN A 127 1.72 1.34 3.75
C ASN A 127 3.15 1.24 4.31
N ALA A 128 3.94 0.30 3.82
CA ALA A 128 5.34 0.15 4.23
C ALA A 128 6.25 1.27 3.69
N GLU A 129 5.87 1.93 2.59
CA GLU A 129 6.53 3.12 2.04
C GLU A 129 6.14 4.39 2.79
N ALA A 130 4.97 4.39 3.43
CA ALA A 130 4.49 5.54 4.17
C ALA A 130 5.19 5.66 5.53
N GLU A 131 5.65 6.86 5.88
CA GLU A 131 6.28 7.10 7.19
C GLU A 131 5.35 6.80 8.37
N SER A 132 4.03 6.94 8.16
CA SER A 132 3.01 6.72 9.21
C SER A 132 2.87 5.27 9.62
N GLY A 133 3.13 4.31 8.72
CA GLY A 133 2.90 2.88 8.97
C GLY A 133 1.44 2.51 9.28
N ASP A 134 0.48 3.40 8.98
CA ASP A 134 -0.95 3.22 9.27
C ASP A 134 -1.73 2.85 8.00
N ILE A 135 -2.13 1.59 7.90
CA ILE A 135 -2.90 1.09 6.76
C ILE A 135 -4.27 1.78 6.60
N HIS A 136 -4.88 2.23 7.70
CA HIS A 136 -6.14 2.97 7.62
C HIS A 136 -5.93 4.34 6.98
N ALA A 137 -4.82 5.01 7.27
CA ALA A 137 -4.44 6.25 6.61
C ALA A 137 -4.22 6.04 5.11
N THR A 138 -3.53 4.97 4.73
CA THR A 138 -3.30 4.59 3.32
C THR A 138 -4.62 4.31 2.58
N MET A 139 -5.51 3.53 3.17
CA MET A 139 -6.83 3.26 2.60
C MET A 139 -7.66 4.54 2.46
N THR A 140 -7.67 5.39 3.50
CA THR A 140 -8.39 6.67 3.48
C THR A 140 -7.85 7.60 2.40
N ALA A 141 -6.52 7.71 2.26
CA ALA A 141 -5.90 8.51 1.20
C ALA A 141 -6.32 8.01 -0.20
N THR A 142 -6.29 6.69 -0.42
CA THR A 142 -6.72 6.07 -1.67
C THR A 142 -8.19 6.39 -1.98
N GLN A 143 -9.08 6.29 -0.99
CA GLN A 143 -10.50 6.63 -1.14
C GLN A 143 -10.70 8.11 -1.48
N ILE A 144 -9.99 9.02 -0.82
CA ILE A 144 -10.07 10.46 -1.10
C ILE A 144 -9.64 10.75 -2.54
N ILE A 145 -8.54 10.15 -3.01
CA ILE A 145 -8.05 10.35 -4.38
C ILE A 145 -9.07 9.84 -5.41
N ALA A 146 -9.65 8.66 -5.16
CA ALA A 146 -10.68 8.08 -6.02
C ALA A 146 -11.93 8.98 -6.10
N GLU A 147 -12.36 9.53 -4.96
CA GLU A 147 -13.49 10.45 -4.86
C GLU A 147 -13.24 11.76 -5.61
N LEU A 148 -12.06 12.36 -5.42
CA LEU A 148 -11.66 13.58 -6.12
C LEU A 148 -11.59 13.35 -7.65
N SER A 149 -11.09 12.19 -8.09
CA SER A 149 -11.09 11.84 -9.52
C SER A 149 -12.50 11.77 -10.08
N ARG A 150 -13.44 11.14 -9.35
CA ARG A 150 -14.84 11.03 -9.74
C ARG A 150 -15.54 12.40 -9.77
N MET A 151 -15.28 13.26 -8.79
CA MET A 151 -15.81 14.65 -8.79
C MET A 151 -15.36 15.41 -10.04
N VAL A 152 -14.11 15.25 -10.47
CA VAL A 152 -13.60 15.86 -11.71
C VAL A 152 -14.34 15.30 -12.94
N GLU A 153 -14.50 13.97 -13.03
CA GLU A 153 -15.24 13.32 -14.12
C GLU A 153 -16.69 13.84 -14.21
N GLU A 154 -17.39 13.88 -13.08
CA GLU A 154 -18.77 14.33 -13.00
C GLU A 154 -18.92 15.83 -13.32
N PHE A 155 -18.03 16.67 -12.78
CA PHE A 155 -18.11 18.12 -12.98
C PHE A 155 -17.88 18.54 -14.44
N PHE A 156 -16.93 17.89 -15.11
CA PHE A 156 -16.55 18.22 -16.48
C PHE A 156 -17.26 17.35 -17.54
N ASP A 157 -18.07 16.37 -17.12
CA ASP A 157 -18.72 15.38 -17.98
C ASP A 157 -17.69 14.66 -18.89
N ILE A 158 -16.59 14.19 -18.29
CA ILE A 158 -15.49 13.49 -18.96
C ILE A 158 -15.23 12.14 -18.32
N THR A 159 -14.53 11.27 -19.04
CA THR A 159 -13.93 10.05 -18.47
C THR A 159 -12.42 10.22 -18.46
N LEU A 160 -11.80 10.07 -17.30
CA LEU A 160 -10.35 10.12 -17.16
C LEU A 160 -9.75 8.83 -17.70
N ASP A 161 -8.84 8.95 -18.65
CA ASP A 161 -8.00 7.82 -19.08
C ASP A 161 -6.96 7.55 -17.99
N ARG A 162 -7.26 6.55 -17.15
CA ARG A 162 -6.46 6.22 -15.95
C ARG A 162 -5.14 5.53 -16.28
N ASP A 163 -4.98 5.04 -17.50
CA ASP A 163 -3.71 4.49 -18.01
C ASP A 163 -2.82 5.57 -18.63
N SER A 164 -3.31 6.82 -18.72
CA SER A 164 -2.56 7.93 -19.33
C SER A 164 -1.50 8.52 -18.40
N PHE A 165 -0.41 9.01 -18.99
CA PHE A 165 0.61 9.79 -18.28
C PHE A 165 0.03 11.02 -17.55
N HIS A 166 -0.98 11.66 -18.13
CA HIS A 166 -1.64 12.83 -17.53
C HIS A 166 -2.40 12.46 -16.27
N TYR A 167 -3.09 11.32 -16.26
CA TYR A 167 -3.75 10.82 -15.05
C TYR A 167 -2.74 10.44 -13.97
N SER A 168 -1.68 9.73 -14.32
CA SER A 168 -0.62 9.35 -13.38
C SER A 168 -0.04 10.57 -12.68
N ARG A 169 0.23 11.66 -13.41
CA ARG A 169 0.68 12.93 -12.82
C ARG A 169 -0.36 13.56 -11.90
N PHE A 170 -1.61 13.60 -12.34
CA PHE A 170 -2.71 14.14 -11.55
C PHE A 170 -2.88 13.36 -10.24
N ALA A 171 -2.94 12.04 -10.31
CA ALA A 171 -3.05 11.16 -9.15
C ALA A 171 -1.88 11.32 -8.17
N MET A 172 -0.64 11.42 -8.69
CA MET A 172 0.55 11.67 -7.88
C MET A 172 0.45 13.00 -7.12
N HIS A 173 0.01 14.09 -7.78
CA HIS A 173 -0.18 15.38 -7.11
C HIS A 173 -1.25 15.32 -6.03
N LEU A 174 -2.37 14.63 -6.29
CA LEU A 174 -3.40 14.41 -5.29
C LEU A 174 -2.88 13.60 -4.10
N ARG A 175 -2.11 12.53 -4.35
CA ARG A 175 -1.47 11.72 -3.31
C ARG A 175 -0.63 12.58 -2.38
N TYR A 176 0.27 13.41 -2.92
CA TYR A 176 1.08 14.31 -2.11
C TYR A 176 0.25 15.35 -1.33
N LEU A 177 -0.79 15.90 -1.95
CA LEU A 177 -1.67 16.84 -1.27
C LEU A 177 -2.38 16.18 -0.09
N VAL A 178 -2.99 15.01 -0.31
CA VAL A 178 -3.71 14.27 0.75
C VAL A 178 -2.75 13.86 1.87
N GLN A 179 -1.56 13.37 1.54
CA GLN A 179 -0.55 13.00 2.52
C GLN A 179 -0.15 14.20 3.41
N ARG A 180 0.13 15.35 2.82
CA ARG A 180 0.45 16.59 3.57
C ARG A 180 -0.70 17.03 4.45
N MET A 181 -1.94 16.97 3.95
CA MET A 181 -3.13 17.30 4.74
C MET A 181 -3.29 16.38 5.95
N MET A 182 -3.07 15.07 5.79
CA MET A 182 -3.16 14.08 6.87
C MET A 182 -2.07 14.28 7.92
N GLN A 183 -0.89 14.74 7.51
CA GLN A 183 0.23 15.08 8.41
C GLN A 183 0.06 16.45 9.09
N GLY A 184 -0.99 17.20 8.73
CA GLY A 184 -1.24 18.54 9.27
C GLY A 184 -0.23 19.59 8.78
N GLU A 185 0.47 19.32 7.69
CA GLU A 185 1.41 20.26 7.11
C GLU A 185 0.68 21.45 6.47
N PRO A 186 1.06 22.70 6.79
CA PRO A 186 0.42 23.84 6.18
C PRO A 186 0.73 23.92 4.68
N VAL A 187 -0.27 24.29 3.90
CA VAL A 187 -0.05 24.66 2.49
C VAL A 187 0.75 25.98 2.48
N ASP A 188 1.85 25.98 1.75
CA ASP A 188 2.69 27.18 1.61
C ASP A 188 1.87 28.30 0.98
N ASN A 189 1.75 29.41 1.70
CA ASN A 189 0.93 30.55 1.30
C ASN A 189 1.82 31.76 0.92
N ASP A 190 2.92 31.47 0.23
CA ASP A 190 3.85 32.47 -0.25
C ASP A 190 3.23 33.36 -1.36
N PRO A 191 3.83 34.53 -1.65
CA PRO A 191 3.30 35.44 -2.66
C PRO A 191 3.17 34.83 -4.05
N GLY A 192 4.11 33.94 -4.46
CA GLY A 192 4.07 33.27 -5.78
C GLY A 192 2.89 32.31 -5.89
N THR A 193 2.64 31.51 -4.86
CA THR A 193 1.48 30.61 -4.78
C THR A 193 0.17 31.38 -4.87
N ARG A 194 0.06 32.54 -4.21
CA ARG A 194 -1.12 33.41 -4.29
C ARG A 194 -1.33 33.99 -5.69
N GLU A 195 -0.26 34.44 -6.35
CA GLU A 195 -0.33 34.95 -7.71
C GLU A 195 -0.77 33.87 -8.70
N LEU A 196 -0.20 32.66 -8.60
CA LEU A 196 -0.60 31.50 -9.38
C LEU A 196 -2.09 31.17 -9.17
N PHE A 197 -2.55 31.12 -7.93
CA PHE A 197 -3.95 30.88 -7.60
C PHE A 197 -4.89 31.92 -8.23
N ASN A 198 -4.55 33.21 -8.12
CA ASN A 198 -5.34 34.30 -8.72
C ASN A 198 -5.36 34.21 -10.26
N THR A 199 -4.26 33.77 -10.86
CA THR A 199 -4.15 33.56 -12.31
C THR A 199 -5.04 32.40 -12.74
N VAL A 200 -4.97 31.25 -12.08
CA VAL A 200 -5.83 30.10 -12.37
C VAL A 200 -7.31 30.46 -12.21
N ARG A 201 -7.68 31.14 -11.13
CA ARG A 201 -9.05 31.59 -10.88
C ARG A 201 -9.58 32.47 -12.00
N ARG A 202 -8.75 33.36 -12.55
CA ARG A 202 -9.12 34.29 -13.62
C ARG A 202 -9.20 33.61 -14.98
N GLU A 203 -8.22 32.79 -15.30
CA GLU A 203 -8.06 32.20 -16.63
C GLU A 203 -8.83 30.88 -16.80
N TYR A 204 -9.04 30.18 -15.69
CA TYR A 204 -9.73 28.87 -15.66
C TYR A 204 -10.86 28.86 -14.61
N PRO A 205 -11.91 29.71 -14.75
CA PRO A 205 -12.96 29.84 -13.73
C PRO A 205 -13.72 28.54 -13.47
N GLN A 206 -13.81 27.64 -14.45
CA GLN A 206 -14.47 26.34 -14.28
C GLN A 206 -13.67 25.43 -13.35
N ILE A 207 -12.32 25.42 -13.48
CA ILE A 207 -11.45 24.66 -12.55
C ILE A 207 -11.62 25.18 -11.13
N TYR A 208 -11.64 26.53 -10.98
CA TYR A 208 -11.87 27.13 -9.67
C TYR A 208 -13.22 26.71 -9.08
N THR A 209 -14.28 26.68 -9.86
CA THR A 209 -15.63 26.26 -9.40
C THR A 209 -15.64 24.79 -9.01
N CYS A 210 -14.97 23.90 -9.75
CA CYS A 210 -14.83 22.48 -9.42
C CYS A 210 -14.15 22.29 -8.05
N VAL A 211 -13.07 23.02 -7.78
CA VAL A 211 -12.32 22.94 -6.51
C VAL A 211 -13.10 23.48 -5.31
N GLN A 212 -14.18 24.24 -5.51
CA GLN A 212 -15.02 24.79 -4.43
C GLN A 212 -16.17 23.84 -4.02
N GLN A 213 -16.35 22.71 -4.68
CA GLN A 213 -17.32 21.67 -4.30
C GLN A 213 -16.79 20.77 -3.19
#